data_a1637cc02881c21d93d7c85d393448d0
#
_entry.id   a1637cc02881c21d93d7c85d393448d0
#
_cell.length_a   1.000
_cell.length_b   1.000
_cell.length_c   1.000
_cell.angle_alpha   90.00
_cell.angle_beta   90.00
_cell.angle_gamma   90.00
#
_symmetry.space_group_name_H-M   'P 1'
#
loop_
_entity.id
_entity.type
_entity.pdbx_description
1 polymer ?
#
loop_
_entity_poly.entity_id
_entity_poly.type
_entity_poly.pdbx_seq_one_letter_code
_entity_poly.pdbx_strand_id
1 'polypeptide(L)'
;MIELAVIGGTGFCLEGTADEVETPYGRVPVAYTRMLGKRAVFISRHGPNHLPPHKVDYRAIICAAGRSGAKRVVSTNTVGSMAMHPAGCIFLPNDFVEFTKSRVCTFFEKKAVHVDMSQPYCPQVRAALADAARSLALPTAEGVYVCTEGPHLESPAQIRMMRQFGDVVGMTGYPEVVLAREAGLCYASLCIVTNPACGMAGDRKLSIAEITDAMVRNQENVREIIYRAVQNLPGERSCGCGDDAKEEML
;
A
#
# COMPACT_ATOMS: atom_id res chain seq x y z
N MET A 1 1.92 22.73 -3.39
CA MET A 1 0.95 21.61 -3.44
C MET A 1 1.72 20.35 -3.13
N ILE A 2 1.16 19.38 -2.41
CA ILE A 2 1.76 18.05 -2.19
C ILE A 2 1.42 17.18 -3.40
N GLU A 3 2.44 16.61 -4.04
CA GLU A 3 2.28 15.78 -5.26
C GLU A 3 1.87 14.35 -4.91
N LEU A 4 2.40 13.82 -3.81
CA LEU A 4 2.27 12.42 -3.42
C LEU A 4 2.25 12.25 -1.90
N ALA A 5 1.38 11.39 -1.39
CA ALA A 5 1.54 10.77 -0.08
C ALA A 5 2.17 9.38 -0.23
N VAL A 6 3.13 9.06 0.61
CA VAL A 6 3.75 7.73 0.68
C VAL A 6 3.40 7.11 2.04
N ILE A 7 2.69 5.99 2.03
CA ILE A 7 2.40 5.22 3.23
C ILE A 7 3.44 4.11 3.37
N GLY A 8 4.32 4.25 4.37
CA GLY A 8 5.41 3.31 4.61
C GLY A 8 4.95 2.10 5.43
N GLY A 9 5.12 0.90 4.87
CA GLY A 9 4.99 -0.37 5.59
C GLY A 9 6.25 -0.72 6.38
N THR A 10 6.30 -1.96 6.89
CA THR A 10 7.44 -2.48 7.66
C THR A 10 8.77 -2.28 6.92
N GLY A 11 9.75 -1.70 7.60
CA GLY A 11 11.12 -1.55 7.09
C GLY A 11 11.29 -0.44 6.04
N PHE A 12 10.27 0.39 5.74
CA PHE A 12 10.40 1.51 4.83
C PHE A 12 10.16 2.84 5.54
N CYS A 13 11.09 3.77 5.36
CA CYS A 13 11.03 5.12 5.92
C CYS A 13 11.57 6.16 4.93
N LEU A 14 10.99 7.35 4.96
CA LEU A 14 11.50 8.54 4.29
C LEU A 14 11.74 9.63 5.33
N GLU A 15 12.91 10.24 5.28
CA GLU A 15 13.25 11.36 6.12
C GLU A 15 12.54 12.65 5.66
N GLY A 16 12.22 13.52 6.61
CA GLY A 16 11.55 14.78 6.32
C GLY A 16 11.34 15.62 7.57
N THR A 17 10.72 16.78 7.40
CA THR A 17 10.31 17.63 8.52
C THR A 17 9.09 17.01 9.19
N ALA A 18 9.25 16.63 10.46
CA ALA A 18 8.17 16.04 11.25
C ALA A 18 7.06 17.06 11.52
N ASP A 19 5.82 16.59 11.44
CA ASP A 19 4.59 17.35 11.74
C ASP A 19 3.48 16.35 12.11
N GLU A 20 2.31 16.86 12.45
CA GLU A 20 1.10 16.08 12.74
C GLU A 20 -0.08 16.60 11.94
N VAL A 21 -0.88 15.69 11.40
CA VAL A 21 -2.15 16.03 10.73
C VAL A 21 -3.31 15.64 11.65
N GLU A 22 -4.12 16.61 12.00
CA GLU A 22 -5.38 16.38 12.72
C GLU A 22 -6.43 15.77 11.81
N THR A 23 -7.06 14.67 12.25
CA THR A 23 -8.15 14.00 11.53
C THR A 23 -9.32 13.73 12.49
N PRO A 24 -10.53 13.46 11.99
CA PRO A 24 -11.64 13.02 12.83
C PRO A 24 -11.38 11.71 13.59
N TYR A 25 -10.35 10.99 13.20
CA TYR A 25 -9.95 9.66 13.75
C TYR A 25 -8.73 9.76 14.66
N GLY A 26 -8.20 10.96 14.90
CA GLY A 26 -7.01 11.20 15.73
C GLY A 26 -5.90 11.94 14.97
N ARG A 27 -4.83 12.24 15.69
CA ARG A 27 -3.63 12.85 15.14
C ARG A 27 -2.73 11.83 14.51
N VAL A 28 -2.24 12.11 13.32
CA VAL A 28 -1.36 11.23 12.56
C VAL A 28 0.00 11.91 12.39
N PRO A 29 1.08 11.33 12.94
CA PRO A 29 2.43 11.81 12.67
C PRO A 29 2.78 11.66 11.19
N VAL A 30 3.32 12.71 10.62
CA VAL A 30 3.74 12.75 9.21
C VAL A 30 5.14 13.34 9.08
N ALA A 31 5.80 13.11 7.95
CA ALA A 31 7.05 13.78 7.61
C ALA A 31 6.94 14.42 6.22
N TYR A 32 7.05 15.73 6.15
CA TYR A 32 7.06 16.45 4.87
C TYR A 32 8.46 16.38 4.26
N THR A 33 8.54 15.95 3.00
CA THR A 33 9.81 15.74 2.31
C THR A 33 9.76 16.29 0.88
N ARG A 34 10.93 16.25 0.21
CA ARG A 34 11.03 16.55 -1.21
C ARG A 34 11.63 15.36 -1.95
N MET A 35 10.98 14.95 -3.01
CA MET A 35 11.42 13.91 -3.93
C MET A 35 11.72 14.54 -5.28
N LEU A 36 13.00 14.69 -5.62
CA LEU A 36 13.43 15.30 -6.89
C LEU A 36 12.75 16.67 -7.15
N GLY A 37 12.67 17.49 -6.11
CA GLY A 37 12.07 18.83 -6.14
C GLY A 37 10.55 18.87 -5.91
N LYS A 38 9.82 17.77 -6.08
CA LYS A 38 8.39 17.67 -5.82
C LYS A 38 8.13 17.48 -4.33
N ARG A 39 7.07 18.10 -3.80
CA ARG A 39 6.70 17.98 -2.38
C ARG A 39 5.92 16.69 -2.15
N ALA A 40 6.31 15.95 -1.12
CA ALA A 40 5.65 14.72 -0.71
C ALA A 40 5.42 14.72 0.81
N VAL A 41 4.49 13.88 1.26
CA VAL A 41 4.27 13.57 2.67
C VAL A 41 4.46 12.07 2.88
N PHE A 42 5.22 11.72 3.91
CA PHE A 42 5.42 10.35 4.36
C PHE A 42 4.58 10.09 5.61
N ILE A 43 3.93 8.92 5.66
CA ILE A 43 3.12 8.46 6.78
C ILE A 43 3.56 7.05 7.13
N SER A 44 4.01 6.83 8.37
CA SER A 44 4.33 5.50 8.85
C SER A 44 3.06 4.75 9.21
N ARG A 45 2.73 3.67 8.48
CA ARG A 45 1.51 2.88 8.71
C ARG A 45 1.42 2.31 10.11
N HIS A 46 2.49 1.77 10.60
CA HIS A 46 2.53 1.10 11.89
C HIS A 46 2.86 2.03 13.06
N GLY A 47 3.13 3.29 12.78
CA GLY A 47 3.52 4.27 13.79
C GLY A 47 4.83 3.92 14.51
N PRO A 48 5.21 4.72 15.54
CA PRO A 48 6.47 4.51 16.25
C PRO A 48 6.51 3.23 17.10
N ASN A 49 5.34 2.72 17.49
CA ASN A 49 5.22 1.51 18.31
C ASN A 49 5.05 0.22 17.49
N HIS A 50 5.20 0.29 16.17
CA HIS A 50 5.04 -0.83 15.26
C HIS A 50 3.73 -1.63 15.49
N LEU A 51 2.60 -0.93 15.47
CA LEU A 51 1.28 -1.52 15.69
C LEU A 51 1.02 -2.69 14.72
N PRO A 52 0.43 -3.79 15.21
CA PRO A 52 0.06 -4.90 14.34
C PRO A 52 -1.05 -4.50 13.34
N PRO A 53 -1.19 -5.17 12.19
CA PRO A 53 -2.08 -4.78 11.10
C PRO A 53 -3.54 -4.51 11.53
N HIS A 54 -4.08 -5.31 12.45
CA HIS A 54 -5.47 -5.18 12.95
C HIS A 54 -5.67 -4.03 13.95
N LYS A 55 -4.59 -3.33 14.36
CA LYS A 55 -4.65 -2.16 15.27
C LYS A 55 -4.31 -0.85 14.60
N VAL A 56 -3.92 -0.88 13.33
CA VAL A 56 -3.66 0.32 12.52
C VAL A 56 -4.99 1.05 12.27
N ASP A 57 -5.01 2.35 12.51
CA ASP A 57 -6.15 3.19 12.12
C ASP A 57 -5.98 3.64 10.66
N TYR A 58 -6.50 2.83 9.76
CA TYR A 58 -6.43 3.09 8.32
C TYR A 58 -7.23 4.33 7.90
N ARG A 59 -8.34 4.65 8.60
CA ARG A 59 -9.12 5.87 8.33
C ARG A 59 -8.31 7.11 8.65
N ALA A 60 -7.65 7.14 9.80
CA ALA A 60 -6.78 8.25 10.16
C ALA A 60 -5.67 8.46 9.12
N ILE A 61 -5.00 7.39 8.69
CA ILE A 61 -3.89 7.45 7.72
C ILE A 61 -4.35 7.98 6.36
N ILE A 62 -5.42 7.44 5.79
CA ILE A 62 -5.92 7.88 4.48
C ILE A 62 -6.48 9.31 4.56
N CYS A 63 -7.18 9.65 5.64
CA CYS A 63 -7.65 11.02 5.88
C CYS A 63 -6.46 12.00 5.99
N ALA A 64 -5.41 11.65 6.74
CA ALA A 64 -4.21 12.47 6.86
C ALA A 64 -3.50 12.68 5.50
N ALA A 65 -3.44 11.66 4.65
CA ALA A 65 -2.89 11.78 3.31
C ALA A 65 -3.65 12.83 2.48
N GLY A 66 -4.99 12.76 2.47
CA GLY A 66 -5.83 13.73 1.77
C GLY A 66 -5.74 15.14 2.36
N ARG A 67 -5.82 15.29 3.70
CA ARG A 67 -5.70 16.57 4.40
C ARG A 67 -4.35 17.26 4.22
N SER A 68 -3.30 16.49 4.02
CA SER A 68 -1.98 17.03 3.62
C SER A 68 -1.99 17.67 2.23
N GLY A 69 -3.08 17.54 1.48
CA GLY A 69 -3.24 18.08 0.12
C GLY A 69 -2.75 17.13 -0.97
N ALA A 70 -2.40 15.89 -0.65
CA ALA A 70 -2.03 14.89 -1.64
C ALA A 70 -3.28 14.38 -2.37
N LYS A 71 -3.17 14.22 -3.68
CA LYS A 71 -4.21 13.60 -4.52
C LYS A 71 -3.83 12.18 -4.96
N ARG A 72 -2.60 11.78 -4.70
CA ARG A 72 -2.04 10.47 -5.07
C ARG A 72 -1.39 9.84 -3.85
N VAL A 73 -1.56 8.54 -3.72
CA VAL A 73 -1.00 7.74 -2.62
C VAL A 73 -0.27 6.55 -3.20
N VAL A 74 0.96 6.36 -2.77
CA VAL A 74 1.72 5.11 -2.96
C VAL A 74 1.91 4.47 -1.60
N SER A 75 1.47 3.23 -1.47
CA SER A 75 1.60 2.43 -0.25
C SER A 75 2.65 1.35 -0.46
N THR A 76 3.59 1.18 0.47
CA THR A 76 4.57 0.09 0.41
C THR A 76 4.12 -1.09 1.27
N ASN A 77 4.23 -2.32 0.73
CA ASN A 77 3.82 -3.53 1.42
C ASN A 77 4.86 -4.64 1.24
N THR A 78 5.06 -5.46 2.27
CA THR A 78 5.74 -6.75 2.15
C THR A 78 4.71 -7.84 1.94
N VAL A 79 4.98 -8.78 1.02
CA VAL A 79 4.05 -9.85 0.66
C VAL A 79 4.75 -11.20 0.52
N GLY A 80 4.00 -12.26 0.85
CA GLY A 80 4.36 -13.63 0.51
C GLY A 80 3.84 -14.00 -0.88
N SER A 81 4.65 -14.65 -1.70
CA SER A 81 4.22 -15.10 -3.03
C SER A 81 3.48 -16.43 -2.96
N MET A 82 2.30 -16.48 -3.56
CA MET A 82 1.51 -17.68 -3.80
C MET A 82 1.65 -18.17 -5.26
N ALA A 83 2.20 -17.33 -6.15
CA ALA A 83 2.46 -17.61 -7.58
C ALA A 83 3.96 -17.85 -7.89
N MET A 84 4.78 -18.08 -6.85
CA MET A 84 6.22 -18.36 -6.97
C MET A 84 7.06 -17.24 -7.58
N HIS A 85 6.64 -16.00 -7.45
CA HIS A 85 7.50 -14.85 -7.77
C HIS A 85 8.76 -14.88 -6.89
N PRO A 86 9.92 -14.54 -7.42
CA PRO A 86 11.17 -14.55 -6.64
C PRO A 86 11.17 -13.48 -5.56
N ALA A 87 11.90 -13.72 -4.47
CA ALA A 87 12.16 -12.68 -3.48
C ALA A 87 12.86 -11.47 -4.12
N GLY A 88 12.44 -10.27 -3.77
CA GLY A 88 12.86 -9.01 -4.40
C GLY A 88 12.03 -8.62 -5.63
N CYS A 89 11.10 -9.45 -6.09
CA CYS A 89 10.18 -9.08 -7.15
C CYS A 89 9.29 -7.93 -6.68
N ILE A 90 9.16 -6.92 -7.53
CA ILE A 90 8.21 -5.83 -7.36
C ILE A 90 6.85 -6.29 -7.88
N PHE A 91 5.86 -6.33 -6.98
CA PHE A 91 4.51 -6.73 -7.35
C PHE A 91 3.56 -5.53 -7.27
N LEU A 92 2.87 -5.25 -8.36
CA LEU A 92 1.96 -4.11 -8.49
C LEU A 92 0.51 -4.63 -8.62
N PRO A 93 -0.26 -4.67 -7.52
CA PRO A 93 -1.62 -5.17 -7.58
C PRO A 93 -2.48 -4.39 -8.58
N ASN A 94 -3.28 -5.12 -9.35
CA ASN A 94 -4.34 -4.55 -10.20
C ASN A 94 -5.74 -4.79 -9.62
N ASP A 95 -5.86 -5.79 -8.72
CA ASP A 95 -7.07 -6.12 -8.01
C ASP A 95 -6.74 -6.70 -6.62
N PHE A 96 -7.76 -6.92 -5.80
CA PHE A 96 -7.58 -7.50 -4.47
C PHE A 96 -8.75 -8.42 -4.07
N VAL A 97 -8.46 -9.35 -3.18
CA VAL A 97 -9.45 -10.15 -2.45
C VAL A 97 -9.23 -9.97 -0.95
N GLU A 98 -10.30 -9.77 -0.21
CA GLU A 98 -10.29 -9.47 1.22
C GLU A 98 -10.73 -10.68 2.04
N PHE A 99 -9.93 -11.06 3.05
CA PHE A 99 -10.21 -12.08 4.06
C PHE A 99 -10.04 -11.54 5.48
N THR A 100 -10.22 -10.24 5.68
CA THR A 100 -10.18 -9.61 7.01
C THR A 100 -11.51 -9.84 7.75
N LYS A 101 -11.59 -9.53 9.05
CA LYS A 101 -12.75 -9.88 9.89
C LYS A 101 -13.33 -8.68 10.64
N SER A 102 -12.47 -7.75 11.08
CA SER A 102 -12.87 -6.74 12.05
C SER A 102 -12.43 -5.32 11.67
N ARG A 103 -11.97 -5.11 10.43
CA ARG A 103 -11.47 -3.80 9.99
C ARG A 103 -12.61 -2.88 9.59
N VAL A 104 -12.55 -1.65 10.05
CA VAL A 104 -13.42 -0.60 9.53
C VAL A 104 -12.93 -0.21 8.13
N CYS A 105 -13.77 -0.41 7.14
CA CYS A 105 -13.42 -0.26 5.71
C CYS A 105 -14.17 0.86 5.00
N THR A 106 -14.82 1.75 5.74
CA THR A 106 -15.55 2.90 5.18
C THR A 106 -15.46 4.11 6.10
N PHE A 107 -15.54 5.30 5.51
CA PHE A 107 -15.73 6.54 6.24
C PHE A 107 -17.21 6.81 6.58
N PHE A 108 -18.15 6.11 5.94
CA PHE A 108 -19.59 6.38 6.01
C PHE A 108 -20.30 5.42 6.95
N GLU A 109 -20.41 5.78 8.22
CA GLU A 109 -21.09 4.95 9.22
C GLU A 109 -22.60 5.21 9.33
N LYS A 110 -23.09 6.34 8.78
CA LYS A 110 -24.49 6.77 8.94
C LYS A 110 -25.31 6.76 7.65
N LYS A 111 -24.66 6.55 6.52
CA LYS A 111 -25.32 6.51 5.20
C LYS A 111 -24.63 5.45 4.33
N ALA A 112 -25.41 4.76 3.49
CA ALA A 112 -24.82 3.85 2.50
C ALA A 112 -24.22 4.68 1.36
N VAL A 113 -22.91 4.49 1.13
CA VAL A 113 -22.19 5.04 -0.01
C VAL A 113 -21.52 3.89 -0.74
N HIS A 114 -21.78 3.78 -2.02
CA HIS A 114 -21.18 2.76 -2.87
C HIS A 114 -20.20 3.44 -3.83
N VAL A 115 -18.94 3.05 -3.76
CA VAL A 115 -17.91 3.50 -4.72
C VAL A 115 -17.62 2.38 -5.71
N ASP A 116 -17.36 2.75 -6.96
CA ASP A 116 -17.01 1.79 -8.00
C ASP A 116 -15.61 1.21 -7.75
N MET A 117 -15.53 -0.11 -7.66
CA MET A 117 -14.28 -0.87 -7.45
C MET A 117 -13.87 -1.68 -8.69
N SER A 118 -14.40 -1.37 -9.87
CA SER A 118 -14.00 -2.04 -11.14
C SER A 118 -12.51 -1.82 -11.47
N GLN A 119 -11.92 -0.73 -10.96
CA GLN A 119 -10.50 -0.43 -11.04
C GLN A 119 -10.02 0.07 -9.68
N PRO A 120 -9.77 -0.82 -8.70
CA PRO A 120 -9.47 -0.42 -7.32
C PRO A 120 -8.15 0.36 -7.19
N TYR A 121 -7.16 0.03 -8.01
CA TYR A 121 -5.86 0.69 -8.02
C TYR A 121 -5.76 1.66 -9.20
N CYS A 122 -5.26 2.87 -8.95
CA CYS A 122 -5.12 3.91 -9.96
C CYS A 122 -4.23 3.48 -11.13
N PRO A 123 -4.74 3.44 -12.37
CA PRO A 123 -3.96 2.99 -13.52
C PRO A 123 -2.76 3.90 -13.81
N GLN A 124 -2.89 5.22 -13.61
CA GLN A 124 -1.79 6.16 -13.84
C GLN A 124 -0.64 5.97 -12.84
N VAL A 125 -0.94 5.81 -11.54
CA VAL A 125 0.08 5.62 -10.52
C VAL A 125 0.73 4.23 -10.69
N ARG A 126 -0.05 3.18 -10.99
CA ARG A 126 0.47 1.84 -11.28
C ARG A 126 1.42 1.85 -12.47
N ALA A 127 1.03 2.49 -13.59
CA ALA A 127 1.88 2.58 -14.77
C ALA A 127 3.20 3.28 -14.46
N ALA A 128 3.18 4.41 -13.75
CA ALA A 128 4.40 5.12 -13.36
C ALA A 128 5.33 4.27 -12.48
N LEU A 129 4.78 3.49 -11.54
CA LEU A 129 5.56 2.56 -10.72
C LEU A 129 6.13 1.40 -11.54
N ALA A 130 5.35 0.84 -12.47
CA ALA A 130 5.80 -0.23 -13.36
C ALA A 130 6.94 0.22 -14.29
N ASP A 131 6.81 1.39 -14.88
CA ASP A 131 7.86 1.98 -15.73
C ASP A 131 9.13 2.25 -14.94
N ALA A 132 9.00 2.77 -13.72
CA ALA A 132 10.13 3.00 -12.82
C ALA A 132 10.85 1.70 -12.48
N ALA A 133 10.11 0.65 -12.08
CA ALA A 133 10.69 -0.66 -11.75
C ALA A 133 11.39 -1.30 -12.96
N ARG A 134 10.76 -1.24 -14.15
CA ARG A 134 11.36 -1.71 -15.41
C ARG A 134 12.64 -0.97 -15.77
N SER A 135 12.68 0.35 -15.55
CA SER A 135 13.88 1.17 -15.82
C SER A 135 15.07 0.81 -14.94
N LEU A 136 14.81 0.15 -13.81
CA LEU A 136 15.82 -0.38 -12.89
C LEU A 136 16.16 -1.85 -13.17
N ALA A 137 15.60 -2.44 -14.22
CA ALA A 137 15.72 -3.85 -14.57
C ALA A 137 15.35 -4.82 -13.40
N LEU A 138 14.41 -4.39 -12.53
CA LEU A 138 13.95 -5.22 -11.43
C LEU A 138 12.88 -6.21 -11.90
N PRO A 139 12.87 -7.44 -11.36
CA PRO A 139 11.78 -8.37 -11.58
C PRO A 139 10.45 -7.72 -11.18
N THR A 140 9.49 -7.67 -12.08
CA THR A 140 8.21 -6.99 -11.86
C THR A 140 7.07 -7.90 -12.30
N ALA A 141 6.03 -7.95 -11.48
CA ALA A 141 4.79 -8.71 -11.75
C ALA A 141 3.57 -7.89 -11.36
N GLU A 142 2.43 -8.27 -11.91
CA GLU A 142 1.11 -7.70 -11.63
C GLU A 142 0.12 -8.83 -11.36
N GLY A 143 -0.95 -8.54 -10.65
CA GLY A 143 -2.00 -9.52 -10.35
C GLY A 143 -2.82 -9.14 -9.14
N VAL A 144 -3.40 -10.15 -8.48
CA VAL A 144 -4.35 -9.98 -7.39
C VAL A 144 -3.65 -10.08 -6.03
N TYR A 145 -3.88 -9.08 -5.19
CA TYR A 145 -3.43 -9.05 -3.80
C TYR A 145 -4.48 -9.65 -2.87
N VAL A 146 -4.15 -10.70 -2.13
CA VAL A 146 -5.00 -11.24 -1.07
C VAL A 146 -4.64 -10.59 0.25
N CYS A 147 -5.62 -9.99 0.92
CA CYS A 147 -5.44 -9.36 2.22
C CYS A 147 -6.01 -10.23 3.34
N THR A 148 -5.17 -10.56 4.34
CA THR A 148 -5.58 -11.28 5.55
C THR A 148 -5.56 -10.35 6.78
N GLU A 149 -6.21 -10.79 7.85
CA GLU A 149 -6.27 -10.01 9.10
C GLU A 149 -4.90 -9.88 9.77
N GLY A 150 -4.11 -10.96 9.79
CA GLY A 150 -2.96 -11.05 10.67
C GLY A 150 -3.36 -11.09 12.16
N PRO A 151 -2.45 -10.96 13.15
CA PRO A 151 -1.00 -10.76 12.93
C PRO A 151 -0.24 -12.08 12.70
N HIS A 152 -0.88 -13.26 12.81
CA HIS A 152 -0.24 -14.52 12.49
C HIS A 152 -0.07 -14.70 10.99
N LEU A 153 0.99 -15.37 10.57
CA LEU A 153 1.14 -15.83 9.20
C LEU A 153 0.10 -16.93 8.90
N GLU A 154 -0.28 -17.02 7.64
CA GLU A 154 -1.29 -17.98 7.20
C GLU A 154 -0.77 -19.42 7.30
N SER A 155 -1.69 -20.36 7.59
CA SER A 155 -1.35 -21.78 7.52
C SER A 155 -1.22 -22.24 6.06
N PRO A 156 -0.49 -23.36 5.80
CA PRO A 156 -0.41 -23.94 4.46
C PRO A 156 -1.80 -24.26 3.86
N ALA A 157 -2.79 -24.60 4.67
CA ALA A 157 -4.16 -24.86 4.20
C ALA A 157 -4.86 -23.57 3.75
N GLN A 158 -4.69 -22.47 4.48
CA GLN A 158 -5.18 -21.15 4.08
C GLN A 158 -4.51 -20.70 2.78
N ILE A 159 -3.20 -20.86 2.62
CA ILE A 159 -2.49 -20.53 1.39
C ILE A 159 -2.99 -21.36 0.21
N ARG A 160 -3.18 -22.70 0.38
CA ARG A 160 -3.76 -23.52 -0.69
C ARG A 160 -5.14 -23.08 -1.15
N MET A 161 -5.95 -22.56 -0.23
CA MET A 161 -7.25 -21.97 -0.55
C MET A 161 -7.08 -20.63 -1.29
N MET A 162 -6.33 -19.70 -0.71
CA MET A 162 -6.23 -18.32 -1.19
C MET A 162 -5.49 -18.18 -2.52
N ARG A 163 -4.53 -19.06 -2.82
CA ARG A 163 -3.82 -19.08 -4.12
C ARG A 163 -4.72 -19.34 -5.33
N GLN A 164 -5.96 -19.76 -5.13
CA GLN A 164 -6.95 -19.90 -6.18
C GLN A 164 -7.58 -18.53 -6.56
N PHE A 165 -7.39 -17.51 -5.73
CA PHE A 165 -8.00 -16.18 -5.87
C PHE A 165 -6.98 -15.07 -6.08
N GLY A 166 -5.67 -15.32 -5.83
CA GLY A 166 -4.66 -14.28 -5.98
C GLY A 166 -3.24 -14.80 -5.96
N ASP A 167 -2.32 -13.89 -6.24
CA ASP A 167 -0.92 -14.16 -6.53
C ASP A 167 0.00 -13.92 -5.33
N VAL A 168 -0.34 -12.95 -4.51
CA VAL A 168 0.42 -12.58 -3.31
C VAL A 168 -0.50 -12.42 -2.11
N VAL A 169 0.04 -12.64 -0.92
CA VAL A 169 -0.67 -12.46 0.34
C VAL A 169 0.04 -11.45 1.24
N GLY A 170 -0.72 -10.58 1.86
CA GLY A 170 -0.25 -9.61 2.85
C GLY A 170 -1.37 -9.19 3.78
N MET A 171 -1.11 -8.18 4.65
CA MET A 171 -2.01 -7.88 5.75
C MET A 171 -2.51 -6.44 5.78
N THR A 172 -2.09 -5.57 4.84
CA THR A 172 -2.28 -4.11 5.01
C THR A 172 -2.84 -3.37 3.79
N GLY A 173 -2.92 -4.01 2.60
CA GLY A 173 -3.46 -3.37 1.39
C GLY A 173 -4.95 -3.05 1.48
N TYR A 174 -5.69 -3.79 2.28
CA TYR A 174 -7.07 -3.51 2.65
C TYR A 174 -7.12 -3.16 4.17
N PRO A 175 -7.88 -2.15 4.58
CA PRO A 175 -8.85 -1.36 3.82
C PRO A 175 -8.29 -0.09 3.13
N GLU A 176 -6.95 0.11 3.08
CA GLU A 176 -6.38 1.33 2.47
C GLU A 176 -6.93 1.61 1.08
N VAL A 177 -7.00 0.60 0.21
CA VAL A 177 -7.44 0.74 -1.18
C VAL A 177 -8.90 1.22 -1.27
N VAL A 178 -9.78 0.70 -0.43
CA VAL A 178 -11.21 1.09 -0.40
C VAL A 178 -11.38 2.50 0.16
N LEU A 179 -10.74 2.78 1.29
CA LEU A 179 -10.77 4.09 1.93
C LEU A 179 -10.19 5.19 1.01
N ALA A 180 -9.10 4.89 0.30
CA ALA A 180 -8.55 5.81 -0.67
C ALA A 180 -9.51 6.08 -1.83
N ARG A 181 -10.24 5.07 -2.30
CA ARG A 181 -11.28 5.23 -3.32
C ARG A 181 -12.43 6.09 -2.84
N GLU A 182 -12.95 5.85 -1.62
CA GLU A 182 -13.97 6.69 -1.00
C GLU A 182 -13.51 8.15 -0.86
N ALA A 183 -12.23 8.37 -0.53
CA ALA A 183 -11.63 9.70 -0.41
C ALA A 183 -11.26 10.35 -1.76
N GLY A 184 -11.54 9.69 -2.89
CA GLY A 184 -11.21 10.20 -4.23
C GLY A 184 -9.71 10.34 -4.49
N LEU A 185 -8.89 9.57 -3.77
CA LEU A 185 -7.45 9.56 -3.92
C LEU A 185 -7.03 8.49 -4.96
N CYS A 186 -6.05 8.85 -5.79
CA CYS A 186 -5.38 7.87 -6.64
C CYS A 186 -4.49 6.99 -5.78
N TYR A 187 -4.83 5.73 -5.62
CA TYR A 187 -4.06 4.80 -4.77
C TYR A 187 -3.39 3.71 -5.59
N ALA A 188 -2.13 3.42 -5.31
CA ALA A 188 -1.44 2.24 -5.80
C ALA A 188 -0.57 1.62 -4.70
N SER A 189 -0.46 0.31 -4.70
CA SER A 189 0.40 -0.43 -3.79
C SER A 189 1.67 -0.88 -4.53
N LEU A 190 2.82 -0.61 -3.91
CA LEU A 190 4.14 -1.11 -4.30
C LEU A 190 4.50 -2.23 -3.34
N CYS A 191 4.27 -3.46 -3.76
CA CYS A 191 4.56 -4.64 -2.96
C CYS A 191 5.95 -5.19 -3.27
N ILE A 192 6.66 -5.65 -2.23
CA ILE A 192 7.90 -6.38 -2.34
C ILE A 192 7.65 -7.82 -1.94
N VAL A 193 7.90 -8.75 -2.84
CA VAL A 193 7.90 -10.18 -2.51
C VAL A 193 9.10 -10.46 -1.61
N THR A 194 8.85 -10.82 -0.35
CA THR A 194 9.92 -11.12 0.60
C THR A 194 10.23 -12.61 0.69
N ASN A 195 9.23 -13.45 0.45
CA ASN A 195 9.31 -14.90 0.63
C ASN A 195 8.21 -15.62 -0.16
N PRO A 196 8.36 -16.91 -0.45
CA PRO A 196 7.23 -17.77 -0.78
C PRO A 196 6.25 -17.82 0.41
N ALA A 197 4.94 -17.80 0.15
CA ALA A 197 3.93 -17.92 1.21
C ALA A 197 4.05 -19.27 1.97
N CYS A 198 3.45 -19.37 3.14
CA CYS A 198 3.54 -20.58 3.99
C CYS A 198 3.16 -21.86 3.22
N GLY A 199 4.02 -22.88 3.28
CA GLY A 199 3.83 -24.16 2.59
C GLY A 199 4.10 -24.13 1.09
N MET A 200 4.49 -22.99 0.50
CA MET A 200 4.86 -22.91 -0.92
C MET A 200 6.31 -23.36 -1.18
N ALA A 201 7.17 -23.35 -0.18
CA ALA A 201 8.55 -23.83 -0.24
C ALA A 201 8.76 -25.11 0.60
N GLY A 202 7.81 -26.05 0.55
CA GLY A 202 7.82 -27.26 1.37
C GLY A 202 7.67 -26.97 2.86
N ASP A 203 8.35 -27.75 3.72
CA ASP A 203 8.25 -27.64 5.18
C ASP A 203 9.11 -26.52 5.79
N ARG A 204 9.68 -25.64 4.95
CA ARG A 204 10.49 -24.51 5.42
C ARG A 204 9.62 -23.57 6.28
N LYS A 205 10.08 -23.33 7.50
CA LYS A 205 9.46 -22.31 8.37
C LYS A 205 9.85 -20.90 7.90
N LEU A 206 8.86 -20.03 7.83
CA LEU A 206 9.09 -18.60 7.63
C LEU A 206 9.49 -17.94 8.95
N SER A 207 10.45 -17.03 8.88
CA SER A 207 10.85 -16.22 10.02
C SER A 207 10.57 -14.74 9.73
N ILE A 208 10.13 -14.00 10.75
CA ILE A 208 9.92 -12.55 10.65
C ILE A 208 11.24 -11.83 10.35
N ALA A 209 12.36 -12.34 10.88
CA ALA A 209 13.69 -11.80 10.59
C ALA A 209 14.00 -11.86 9.08
N GLU A 210 13.76 -13.00 8.41
CA GLU A 210 13.98 -13.12 6.97
C GLU A 210 13.12 -12.15 6.15
N ILE A 211 11.87 -11.93 6.56
CA ILE A 211 10.95 -10.97 5.93
C ILE A 211 11.51 -9.55 6.09
N THR A 212 11.92 -9.19 7.30
CA THR A 212 12.49 -7.86 7.59
C THR A 212 13.80 -7.64 6.83
N ASP A 213 14.69 -8.62 6.82
CA ASP A 213 15.97 -8.56 6.10
C ASP A 213 15.75 -8.41 4.59
N ALA A 214 14.75 -9.11 4.03
CA ALA A 214 14.42 -8.98 2.62
C ALA A 214 13.92 -7.56 2.30
N MET A 215 13.12 -6.94 3.20
CA MET A 215 12.67 -5.56 3.03
C MET A 215 13.84 -4.57 3.13
N VAL A 216 14.73 -4.74 4.10
CA VAL A 216 15.93 -3.88 4.26
C VAL A 216 16.81 -3.91 3.00
N ARG A 217 17.05 -5.11 2.45
CA ARG A 217 17.81 -5.26 1.19
C ARG A 217 17.18 -4.59 -0.01
N ASN A 218 15.85 -4.43 -0.04
CA ASN A 218 15.12 -3.82 -1.14
C ASN A 218 14.73 -2.36 -0.89
N GLN A 219 15.01 -1.81 0.27
CA GLN A 219 14.59 -0.46 0.67
C GLN A 219 15.03 0.61 -0.33
N GLU A 220 16.26 0.53 -0.82
CA GLU A 220 16.78 1.50 -1.78
C GLU A 220 16.10 1.37 -3.15
N ASN A 221 15.85 0.15 -3.62
CA ASN A 221 15.09 -0.08 -4.84
C ASN A 221 13.67 0.52 -4.73
N VAL A 222 12.99 0.31 -3.60
CA VAL A 222 11.66 0.88 -3.34
C VAL A 222 11.69 2.40 -3.38
N ARG A 223 12.68 3.01 -2.72
CA ARG A 223 12.88 4.46 -2.72
C ARG A 223 13.09 5.00 -4.14
N GLU A 224 13.97 4.38 -4.89
CA GLU A 224 14.29 4.80 -6.26
C GLU A 224 13.10 4.63 -7.21
N ILE A 225 12.31 3.54 -7.07
CA ILE A 225 11.07 3.36 -7.83
C ILE A 225 10.10 4.51 -7.55
N ILE A 226 9.88 4.84 -6.28
CA ILE A 226 8.95 5.93 -5.91
C ILE A 226 9.45 7.27 -6.46
N TYR A 227 10.75 7.54 -6.38
CA TYR A 227 11.34 8.78 -6.88
C TYR A 227 11.16 8.92 -8.41
N ARG A 228 11.46 7.88 -9.18
CA ARG A 228 11.25 7.87 -10.64
C ARG A 228 9.77 7.94 -10.99
N ALA A 229 8.91 7.21 -10.28
CA ALA A 229 7.48 7.25 -10.51
C ALA A 229 6.91 8.67 -10.32
N VAL A 230 7.33 9.39 -9.27
CA VAL A 230 6.91 10.78 -9.02
C VAL A 230 7.31 11.71 -10.16
N GLN A 231 8.47 11.51 -10.78
CA GLN A 231 8.88 12.30 -11.95
C GLN A 231 7.98 12.07 -13.17
N ASN A 232 7.58 10.81 -13.37
CA ASN A 232 6.80 10.39 -14.53
C ASN A 232 5.28 10.58 -14.35
N LEU A 233 4.82 10.92 -13.14
CA LEU A 233 3.42 11.20 -12.91
C LEU A 233 3.00 12.48 -13.66
N PRO A 234 1.90 12.43 -14.43
CA PRO A 234 1.37 13.62 -15.10
C PRO A 234 0.93 14.67 -14.09
N GLY A 235 1.05 15.95 -14.43
CA GLY A 235 0.64 17.06 -13.57
C GLY A 235 -0.85 16.97 -13.18
N GLU A 236 -1.70 16.66 -14.18
CA GLU A 236 -3.13 16.49 -14.00
C GLU A 236 -3.53 15.00 -13.92
N ARG A 237 -4.62 14.73 -13.21
CA ARG A 237 -5.23 13.41 -13.16
C ARG A 237 -6.16 13.24 -14.36
N SER A 238 -6.02 12.14 -15.09
CA SER A 238 -6.95 11.73 -16.15
C SER A 238 -7.63 10.38 -15.87
N CYS A 239 -7.49 9.88 -14.63
CA CYS A 239 -8.16 8.67 -14.16
C CYS A 239 -9.46 9.00 -13.43
N GLY A 240 -10.42 8.10 -13.42
CA GLY A 240 -11.72 8.23 -12.72
C GLY A 240 -11.65 8.07 -11.20
N CYS A 241 -10.45 8.09 -10.56
CA CYS A 241 -10.34 7.85 -9.12
C CYS A 241 -11.02 8.91 -8.24
N GLY A 242 -11.30 10.09 -8.78
CA GLY A 242 -11.95 11.19 -8.06
C GLY A 242 -13.44 11.34 -8.35
N ASP A 243 -13.99 10.55 -9.27
CA ASP A 243 -15.34 10.78 -9.79
C ASP A 243 -16.44 10.46 -8.75
N ASP A 244 -16.18 9.49 -7.88
CA ASP A 244 -17.09 9.08 -6.80
C ASP A 244 -16.84 9.79 -5.47
N ALA A 245 -15.82 10.65 -5.41
CA ALA A 245 -15.42 11.32 -4.17
C ALA A 245 -16.53 12.23 -3.62
N LYS A 246 -16.79 12.12 -2.33
CA LYS A 246 -17.69 13.04 -1.62
C LYS A 246 -16.85 14.07 -0.87
N GLU A 247 -17.00 15.36 -1.18
CA GLU A 247 -16.22 16.47 -0.60
C GLU A 247 -16.26 16.55 0.94
N GLU A 248 -17.23 15.90 1.57
CA GLU A 248 -17.45 15.90 3.03
C GLU A 248 -16.47 15.02 3.83
N MET A 249 -15.49 14.34 3.19
CA MET A 249 -14.71 13.29 3.83
C MET A 249 -13.31 13.69 4.32
N LEU A 250 -12.78 14.80 3.86
CA LEU A 250 -11.39 15.22 4.16
C LEU A 250 -11.32 16.44 5.06
#